data_9c6b98d2aebec984be85a9db6d589065
#
_entry.id   9c6b98d2aebec984be85a9db6d589065
#
_cell.length_a   1.000
_cell.length_b   1.000
_cell.length_c   1.000
_cell.angle_alpha   90.00
_cell.angle_beta   90.00
_cell.angle_gamma   90.00
#
_symmetry.space_group_name_H-M   'P 1'
#
loop_
_entity.id
_entity.type
_entity.pdbx_description
1 polymer ?
#
loop_
_entity_poly.entity_id
_entity_poly.type
_entity_poly.pdbx_seq_one_letter_code
_entity_poly.pdbx_strand_id
1 'polypeptide(L)'
;MQFETLGDAKRPAILFFHAMGVTGASSEPVAKNLQARYFCILPTSTVYCAGQKYVSKADEVRQVETFLRKKGVERLALVVASSIGADLAAAFLAATRLPVEHVFFDGGQFAQIGRGTRRVMTPFLYLAIKGLYWSKGKTLKKIMWCDDDAIKPYFIAAGKALTYGNLRRQLADSLENKPFPVLSEVLQAHCFFEFGGIEDHFKYRDAVMRAYPQGHFPVFEQMNHMQFQIQNPQGFGAMLENIIETGGLPDLPFLRQASERKKP
;
A
#
# COMPACT_ATOMS: atom_id res chain seq x y z
N MET A 1 5.60 12.05 -9.74
CA MET A 1 5.32 10.59 -9.75
C MET A 1 5.48 10.03 -11.16
N GLN A 2 5.72 8.75 -11.27
CA GLN A 2 5.64 7.99 -12.52
C GLN A 2 4.43 7.05 -12.44
N PHE A 3 3.81 6.76 -13.58
CA PHE A 3 2.60 5.94 -13.61
C PHE A 3 2.76 4.84 -14.67
N GLU A 4 2.65 3.61 -14.26
CA GLU A 4 2.53 2.45 -15.13
C GLU A 4 1.08 2.00 -15.15
N THR A 5 0.62 1.43 -16.27
CA THR A 5 -0.76 0.99 -16.43
C THR A 5 -0.82 -0.35 -17.15
N LEU A 6 -1.75 -1.20 -16.77
CA LEU A 6 -2.08 -2.46 -17.44
C LEU A 6 -3.58 -2.52 -17.70
N GLY A 7 -3.97 -3.19 -18.76
CA GLY A 7 -5.38 -3.31 -19.17
C GLY A 7 -5.89 -2.14 -19.99
N ASP A 8 -7.16 -2.23 -20.39
CA ASP A 8 -7.83 -1.23 -21.22
C ASP A 8 -8.39 -0.10 -20.34
N ALA A 9 -8.07 1.15 -20.68
CA ALA A 9 -8.52 2.34 -19.94
C ALA A 9 -10.03 2.55 -19.91
N LYS A 10 -10.80 1.84 -20.75
CA LYS A 10 -12.26 1.84 -20.74
C LYS A 10 -12.89 0.93 -19.70
N ARG A 11 -12.09 0.08 -19.04
CA ARG A 11 -12.53 -0.86 -18.02
C ARG A 11 -12.59 -0.19 -16.64
N PRO A 12 -13.31 -0.77 -15.65
CA PRO A 12 -13.28 -0.30 -14.27
C PRO A 12 -11.85 -0.19 -13.76
N ALA A 13 -11.51 0.92 -13.09
CA ALA A 13 -10.14 1.21 -12.70
C ALA A 13 -9.81 0.69 -11.30
N ILE A 14 -8.59 0.14 -11.14
CA ILE A 14 -7.98 -0.23 -9.85
C ILE A 14 -6.71 0.61 -9.67
N LEU A 15 -6.58 1.27 -8.53
CA LEU A 15 -5.43 2.10 -8.17
C LEU A 15 -4.61 1.41 -7.08
N PHE A 16 -3.29 1.23 -7.32
CA PHE A 16 -2.39 0.55 -6.39
C PHE A 16 -1.37 1.53 -5.78
N PHE A 17 -1.32 1.64 -4.47
CA PHE A 17 -0.29 2.39 -3.74
C PHE A 17 0.73 1.42 -3.14
N HIS A 18 1.98 1.50 -3.59
CA HIS A 18 3.04 0.56 -3.25
C HIS A 18 3.67 0.78 -1.87
N ALA A 19 4.34 -0.25 -1.35
CA ALA A 19 5.08 -0.23 -0.10
C ALA A 19 6.38 0.61 -0.15
N MET A 20 7.01 0.81 1.01
CA MET A 20 8.32 1.47 1.13
C MET A 20 9.42 0.65 0.45
N GLY A 21 10.33 1.33 -0.21
CA GLY A 21 11.54 0.71 -0.78
C GLY A 21 11.32 -0.01 -2.10
N VAL A 22 10.13 0.02 -2.66
CA VAL A 22 9.81 -0.53 -3.98
C VAL A 22 9.21 0.55 -4.90
N THR A 23 9.02 0.25 -6.17
CA THR A 23 8.30 1.10 -7.15
C THR A 23 6.86 0.62 -7.33
N GLY A 24 6.02 1.39 -8.03
CA GLY A 24 4.66 0.99 -8.38
C GLY A 24 4.60 -0.33 -9.14
N ALA A 25 5.62 -0.63 -9.95
CA ALA A 25 5.76 -1.89 -10.66
C ALA A 25 5.76 -3.14 -9.74
N SER A 26 6.02 -2.98 -8.44
CA SER A 26 5.92 -4.11 -7.48
C SER A 26 4.51 -4.72 -7.40
N SER A 27 3.49 -4.00 -7.81
CA SER A 27 2.11 -4.50 -7.92
C SER A 27 1.80 -5.16 -9.27
N GLU A 28 2.75 -5.13 -10.24
CA GLU A 28 2.56 -5.71 -11.57
C GLU A 28 2.20 -7.21 -11.56
N PRO A 29 2.81 -8.07 -10.72
CA PRO A 29 2.45 -9.49 -10.65
C PRO A 29 0.97 -9.71 -10.30
N VAL A 30 0.39 -8.88 -9.42
CA VAL A 30 -1.05 -8.90 -9.10
C VAL A 30 -1.87 -8.31 -10.24
N ALA A 31 -1.48 -7.13 -10.74
CA ALA A 31 -2.19 -6.41 -11.80
C ALA A 31 -2.29 -7.22 -13.11
N LYS A 32 -1.29 -8.05 -13.44
CA LYS A 32 -1.33 -8.97 -14.60
C LYS A 32 -2.49 -9.96 -14.55
N ASN A 33 -2.90 -10.39 -13.36
CA ASN A 33 -4.04 -11.29 -13.21
C ASN A 33 -5.40 -10.56 -13.37
N LEU A 34 -5.40 -9.24 -13.19
CA LEU A 34 -6.61 -8.39 -13.22
C LEU A 34 -6.78 -7.64 -14.56
N GLN A 35 -5.69 -7.44 -15.33
CA GLN A 35 -5.67 -6.57 -16.52
C GLN A 35 -6.66 -6.98 -17.64
N ALA A 36 -7.09 -8.24 -17.66
CA ALA A 36 -8.08 -8.71 -18.63
C ALA A 36 -9.48 -8.11 -18.38
N ARG A 37 -9.78 -7.68 -17.16
CA ARG A 37 -11.09 -7.15 -16.74
C ARG A 37 -11.05 -5.73 -16.21
N TYR A 38 -9.89 -5.27 -15.75
CA TYR A 38 -9.70 -3.99 -15.08
C TYR A 38 -8.57 -3.17 -15.69
N PHE A 39 -8.68 -1.84 -15.54
CA PHE A 39 -7.60 -0.91 -15.82
C PHE A 39 -6.80 -0.69 -14.54
N CYS A 40 -5.63 -1.33 -14.45
CA CYS A 40 -4.75 -1.25 -13.29
C CYS A 40 -3.79 -0.06 -13.42
N ILE A 41 -3.73 0.81 -12.41
CA ILE A 41 -2.91 2.01 -12.35
C ILE A 41 -1.91 1.87 -11.21
N LEU A 42 -0.62 1.91 -11.53
CA LEU A 42 0.50 1.63 -10.63
C LEU A 42 1.40 2.87 -10.49
N PRO A 43 1.01 3.85 -9.64
CA PRO A 43 1.86 5.02 -9.39
C PRO A 43 3.13 4.64 -8.62
N THR A 44 4.27 5.16 -9.06
CA THR A 44 5.52 5.19 -8.28
C THR A 44 5.63 6.55 -7.60
N SER A 45 5.73 6.54 -6.26
CA SER A 45 5.94 7.76 -5.47
C SER A 45 7.17 8.52 -5.95
N THR A 46 7.11 9.85 -5.95
CA THR A 46 8.24 10.75 -6.27
C THR A 46 9.50 10.44 -5.47
N VAL A 47 9.35 9.82 -4.31
CA VAL A 47 10.49 9.36 -3.47
C VAL A 47 11.40 8.43 -4.26
N TYR A 48 10.84 7.60 -5.15
CA TYR A 48 11.52 6.57 -5.92
C TYR A 48 11.60 6.89 -7.41
N CYS A 49 11.35 8.15 -7.80
CA CYS A 49 11.51 8.65 -9.17
C CYS A 49 12.83 9.41 -9.30
N ALA A 50 13.74 8.93 -10.17
CA ALA A 50 15.05 9.57 -10.37
C ALA A 50 14.89 11.03 -10.81
N GLY A 51 15.66 11.92 -10.21
CA GLY A 51 15.66 13.37 -10.51
C GLY A 51 14.44 14.14 -9.96
N GLN A 52 13.46 13.47 -9.36
CA GLN A 52 12.30 14.14 -8.78
C GLN A 52 12.50 14.41 -7.28
N LYS A 53 11.87 15.48 -6.80
CA LYS A 53 11.90 15.87 -5.39
C LYS A 53 10.53 15.62 -4.78
N TYR A 54 10.47 14.77 -3.75
CA TYR A 54 9.26 14.63 -2.94
C TYR A 54 8.94 15.97 -2.24
N VAL A 55 7.75 16.47 -2.44
CA VAL A 55 7.26 17.73 -1.83
C VAL A 55 6.45 17.41 -0.59
N SER A 56 5.31 16.77 -0.76
CA SER A 56 4.40 16.37 0.32
C SER A 56 3.43 15.28 -0.16
N LYS A 57 2.78 14.62 0.79
CA LYS A 57 1.69 13.67 0.54
C LYS A 57 0.54 14.33 -0.23
N ALA A 58 0.16 15.55 0.13
CA ALA A 58 -0.86 16.31 -0.58
C ALA A 58 -0.48 16.61 -2.04
N ASP A 59 0.81 16.78 -2.33
CA ASP A 59 1.30 16.93 -3.69
C ASP A 59 1.18 15.62 -4.48
N GLU A 60 1.52 14.49 -3.89
CA GLU A 60 1.33 13.18 -4.52
C GLU A 60 -0.14 12.88 -4.79
N VAL A 61 -1.04 13.19 -3.86
CA VAL A 61 -2.49 13.09 -4.07
C VAL A 61 -2.93 13.90 -5.30
N ARG A 62 -2.50 15.16 -5.42
CA ARG A 62 -2.81 16.00 -6.60
C ARG A 62 -2.28 15.40 -7.91
N GLN A 63 -1.08 14.81 -7.89
CA GLN A 63 -0.51 14.15 -9.07
C GLN A 63 -1.34 12.92 -9.48
N VAL A 64 -1.79 12.12 -8.51
CA VAL A 64 -2.69 10.96 -8.75
C VAL A 64 -4.02 11.44 -9.35
N GLU A 65 -4.69 12.41 -8.74
CA GLU A 65 -5.97 12.95 -9.24
C GLU A 65 -5.82 13.53 -10.66
N THR A 66 -4.71 14.24 -10.92
CA THR A 66 -4.41 14.79 -12.25
C THR A 66 -4.26 13.69 -13.28
N PHE A 67 -3.58 12.58 -12.93
CA PHE A 67 -3.41 11.43 -13.80
C PHE A 67 -4.76 10.73 -14.07
N LEU A 68 -5.55 10.46 -13.03
CA LEU A 68 -6.86 9.83 -13.16
C LEU A 68 -7.79 10.65 -14.07
N ARG A 69 -7.87 11.96 -13.87
CA ARG A 69 -8.64 12.87 -14.72
C ARG A 69 -8.14 12.85 -16.17
N LYS A 70 -6.83 12.88 -16.39
CA LYS A 70 -6.24 12.80 -17.75
C LYS A 70 -6.58 11.50 -18.47
N LYS A 71 -6.74 10.41 -17.71
CA LYS A 71 -7.14 9.10 -18.24
C LYS A 71 -8.65 8.92 -18.37
N GLY A 72 -9.45 9.90 -17.98
CA GLY A 72 -10.92 9.82 -18.03
C GLY A 72 -11.49 8.85 -17.00
N VAL A 73 -10.78 8.59 -15.89
CA VAL A 73 -11.27 7.74 -14.82
C VAL A 73 -12.32 8.53 -14.02
N GLU A 74 -13.55 8.07 -14.04
CA GLU A 74 -14.68 8.70 -13.35
C GLU A 74 -15.02 8.04 -12.01
N ARG A 75 -14.56 6.81 -11.79
CA ARG A 75 -14.71 6.05 -10.54
C ARG A 75 -13.61 5.01 -10.40
N LEU A 76 -13.35 4.59 -9.18
CA LEU A 76 -12.42 3.50 -8.85
C LEU A 76 -13.21 2.31 -8.31
N ALA A 77 -13.10 1.16 -8.96
CA ALA A 77 -13.69 -0.08 -8.47
C ALA A 77 -12.96 -0.56 -7.19
N LEU A 78 -11.64 -0.32 -7.13
CA LEU A 78 -10.85 -0.69 -5.96
C LEU A 78 -9.62 0.22 -5.82
N VAL A 79 -9.30 0.57 -4.59
CA VAL A 79 -7.99 1.10 -4.19
C VAL A 79 -7.26 0.03 -3.38
N VAL A 80 -6.07 -0.36 -3.81
CA VAL A 80 -5.19 -1.30 -3.09
C VAL A 80 -3.99 -0.52 -2.54
N ALA A 81 -3.68 -0.68 -1.28
CA ALA A 81 -2.62 0.08 -0.65
C ALA A 81 -1.78 -0.78 0.29
N SER A 82 -0.50 -0.92 -0.02
CA SER A 82 0.41 -1.79 0.71
C SER A 82 1.33 -1.01 1.64
N SER A 83 1.40 -1.42 2.90
CA SER A 83 2.33 -0.86 3.90
C SER A 83 2.21 0.67 4.01
N ILE A 84 3.30 1.43 3.81
CA ILE A 84 3.30 2.91 3.84
C ILE A 84 2.40 3.52 2.75
N GLY A 85 2.09 2.78 1.69
CA GLY A 85 1.12 3.20 0.67
C GLY A 85 -0.27 3.44 1.25
N ALA A 86 -0.62 2.78 2.36
CA ALA A 86 -1.88 2.97 3.07
C ALA A 86 -2.06 4.41 3.58
N ASP A 87 -0.98 5.06 4.02
CA ASP A 87 -1.02 6.44 4.49
C ASP A 87 -1.30 7.43 3.33
N LEU A 88 -0.69 7.19 2.17
CA LEU A 88 -0.98 7.98 0.96
C LEU A 88 -2.40 7.71 0.44
N ALA A 89 -2.84 6.44 0.43
CA ALA A 89 -4.19 6.07 0.04
C ALA A 89 -5.24 6.70 0.95
N ALA A 90 -5.06 6.66 2.27
CA ALA A 90 -5.99 7.30 3.21
C ALA A 90 -6.09 8.82 2.97
N ALA A 91 -4.96 9.50 2.69
CA ALA A 91 -4.95 10.90 2.33
C ALA A 91 -5.65 11.18 0.99
N PHE A 92 -5.46 10.31 0.00
CA PHE A 92 -6.17 10.37 -1.28
C PHE A 92 -7.68 10.20 -1.09
N LEU A 93 -8.11 9.17 -0.34
CA LEU A 93 -9.52 8.88 -0.07
C LEU A 93 -10.22 10.01 0.68
N ALA A 94 -9.53 10.68 1.60
CA ALA A 94 -10.07 11.84 2.32
C ALA A 94 -10.18 13.11 1.47
N ALA A 95 -9.40 13.21 0.39
CA ALA A 95 -9.34 14.41 -0.47
C ALA A 95 -10.13 14.26 -1.77
N THR A 96 -10.20 13.05 -2.33
CA THR A 96 -10.80 12.82 -3.64
C THR A 96 -12.31 12.97 -3.63
N ARG A 97 -12.84 13.44 -4.77
CA ARG A 97 -14.30 13.45 -5.06
C ARG A 97 -14.72 12.30 -5.98
N LEU A 98 -13.76 11.50 -6.44
CA LEU A 98 -14.06 10.33 -7.25
C LEU A 98 -14.79 9.30 -6.38
N PRO A 99 -15.87 8.68 -6.86
CA PRO A 99 -16.45 7.52 -6.22
C PRO A 99 -15.43 6.39 -6.13
N VAL A 100 -15.28 5.81 -4.94
CA VAL A 100 -14.44 4.63 -4.68
C VAL A 100 -15.34 3.56 -4.11
N GLU A 101 -15.44 2.42 -4.81
CA GLU A 101 -16.36 1.34 -4.45
C GLU A 101 -15.81 0.50 -3.30
N HIS A 102 -14.52 0.11 -3.38
CA HIS A 102 -13.87 -0.70 -2.35
C HIS A 102 -12.43 -0.23 -2.09
N VAL A 103 -11.92 -0.54 -0.90
CA VAL A 103 -10.53 -0.26 -0.51
C VAL A 103 -9.94 -1.48 0.22
N PHE A 104 -8.74 -1.90 -0.18
CA PHE A 104 -7.99 -2.94 0.50
C PHE A 104 -6.63 -2.42 0.95
N PHE A 105 -6.40 -2.39 2.25
CA PHE A 105 -5.13 -2.05 2.87
C PHE A 105 -4.42 -3.35 3.27
N ASP A 106 -3.30 -3.64 2.62
CA ASP A 106 -2.47 -4.84 2.84
C ASP A 106 -1.29 -4.49 3.77
N GLY A 107 -1.35 -4.92 5.01
CA GLY A 107 -0.36 -4.60 6.03
C GLY A 107 -0.22 -3.10 6.25
N GLY A 108 -1.32 -2.35 6.25
CA GLY A 108 -1.30 -0.89 6.24
C GLY A 108 -0.46 -0.31 7.38
N GLN A 109 0.55 0.50 7.01
CA GLN A 109 1.39 1.18 7.99
C GLN A 109 0.71 2.44 8.52
N PHE A 110 -0.04 2.29 9.60
CA PHE A 110 -0.69 3.38 10.34
C PHE A 110 0.12 3.79 11.59
N ALA A 111 1.44 3.60 11.54
CA ALA A 111 2.33 3.90 12.65
C ALA A 111 2.50 5.40 12.84
N GLN A 112 2.34 5.84 14.07
CA GLN A 112 2.65 7.20 14.49
C GLN A 112 3.98 7.17 15.25
N ILE A 113 5.02 7.78 14.68
CA ILE A 113 6.38 7.72 15.21
C ILE A 113 6.83 9.13 15.59
N GLY A 114 7.30 9.29 16.82
CA GLY A 114 7.80 10.54 17.33
C GLY A 114 8.98 11.11 16.52
N ARG A 115 9.13 12.42 16.47
CA ARG A 115 10.15 13.13 15.67
C ARG A 115 11.58 12.66 15.97
N GLY A 116 11.90 12.39 17.24
CA GLY A 116 13.23 11.90 17.65
C GLY A 116 13.53 10.53 17.07
N THR A 117 12.61 9.58 17.23
CA THR A 117 12.74 8.22 16.69
C THR A 117 12.85 8.23 15.16
N ARG A 118 12.03 9.04 14.46
CA ARG A 118 12.14 9.19 13.00
C ARG A 118 13.52 9.70 12.57
N ARG A 119 14.07 10.68 13.31
CA ARG A 119 15.39 11.24 12.99
C ARG A 119 16.50 10.20 13.09
N VAL A 120 16.42 9.31 14.07
CA VAL A 120 17.37 8.20 14.24
C VAL A 120 17.12 7.10 13.18
N MET A 121 15.87 6.71 12.96
CA MET A 121 15.51 5.61 12.07
C MET A 121 15.82 5.92 10.59
N THR A 122 15.65 7.16 10.15
CA THR A 122 15.78 7.53 8.72
C THR A 122 17.11 7.13 8.08
N PRO A 123 18.30 7.38 8.67
CA PRO A 123 19.56 6.97 8.06
C PRO A 123 19.70 5.44 7.95
N PHE A 124 19.21 4.68 8.93
CA PHE A 124 19.23 3.21 8.86
C PHE A 124 18.35 2.68 7.74
N LEU A 125 17.11 3.20 7.61
CA LEU A 125 16.22 2.83 6.50
C LEU A 125 16.80 3.23 5.13
N TYR A 126 17.41 4.40 5.05
CA TYR A 126 18.08 4.83 3.83
C TYR A 126 19.21 3.88 3.43
N LEU A 127 20.08 3.53 4.38
CA LEU A 127 21.18 2.59 4.14
C LEU A 127 20.69 1.18 3.82
N ALA A 128 19.60 0.73 4.46
CA ALA A 128 18.99 -0.56 4.19
C ALA A 128 18.49 -0.64 2.73
N ILE A 129 17.70 0.35 2.28
CA ILE A 129 17.18 0.39 0.91
C ILE A 129 18.32 0.59 -0.11
N LYS A 130 19.30 1.45 0.18
CA LYS A 130 20.49 1.60 -0.68
C LYS A 130 21.34 0.33 -0.71
N GLY A 131 21.43 -0.37 0.39
CA GLY A 131 22.14 -1.65 0.48
C GLY A 131 21.55 -2.71 -0.45
N LEU A 132 20.24 -2.73 -0.66
CA LEU A 132 19.58 -3.60 -1.64
C LEU A 132 20.02 -3.26 -3.08
N TYR A 133 20.10 -1.98 -3.41
CA TYR A 133 20.63 -1.56 -4.73
C TYR A 133 22.10 -1.96 -4.91
N TRP A 134 22.98 -1.65 -3.94
CA TRP A 134 24.40 -1.94 -4.04
C TRP A 134 24.72 -3.43 -4.03
N SER A 135 23.97 -4.23 -3.24
CA SER A 135 24.15 -5.68 -3.17
C SER A 135 23.43 -6.45 -4.29
N LYS A 136 22.75 -5.74 -5.22
CA LYS A 136 21.90 -6.35 -6.25
C LYS A 136 20.85 -7.32 -5.64
N GLY A 137 20.23 -6.89 -4.52
CA GLY A 137 19.19 -7.63 -3.81
C GLY A 137 19.69 -8.71 -2.83
N LYS A 138 20.99 -9.02 -2.77
CA LYS A 138 21.53 -10.09 -1.90
C LYS A 138 21.27 -9.87 -0.40
N THR A 139 21.01 -8.63 0.03
CA THR A 139 20.74 -8.30 1.42
C THR A 139 19.24 -8.31 1.78
N LEU A 140 18.35 -8.69 0.86
CA LEU A 140 16.90 -8.66 1.08
C LEU A 140 16.47 -9.46 2.32
N LYS A 141 16.97 -10.68 2.47
CA LYS A 141 16.70 -11.54 3.64
C LYS A 141 17.05 -10.92 5.00
N LYS A 142 17.96 -9.92 5.03
CA LYS A 142 18.33 -9.21 6.26
C LYS A 142 17.34 -8.10 6.64
N ILE A 143 16.47 -7.73 5.72
CA ILE A 143 15.56 -6.58 5.84
C ILE A 143 14.11 -7.02 5.84
N MET A 144 13.81 -8.11 5.15
CA MET A 144 12.48 -8.69 5.04
C MET A 144 12.46 -10.14 5.52
N TRP A 145 11.27 -10.62 5.85
CA TRP A 145 11.00 -12.01 6.22
C TRP A 145 11.25 -13.01 5.07
N CYS A 146 11.31 -12.55 3.81
CA CYS A 146 11.50 -13.40 2.63
C CYS A 146 12.72 -13.01 1.82
N ASP A 147 13.21 -13.94 0.98
CA ASP A 147 14.28 -13.75 -0.02
C ASP A 147 13.77 -14.17 -1.41
N ASP A 148 12.65 -13.58 -1.81
CA ASP A 148 12.02 -13.88 -3.09
C ASP A 148 12.70 -13.08 -4.22
N ASP A 149 13.21 -13.78 -5.23
CA ASP A 149 13.87 -13.16 -6.38
C ASP A 149 12.91 -12.31 -7.22
N ALA A 150 11.60 -12.61 -7.20
CA ALA A 150 10.60 -11.88 -7.98
C ALA A 150 10.44 -10.42 -7.54
N ILE A 151 10.67 -10.11 -6.24
CA ILE A 151 10.53 -8.74 -5.72
C ILE A 151 11.84 -7.94 -5.73
N LYS A 152 13.01 -8.59 -5.84
CA LYS A 152 14.33 -7.92 -5.81
C LYS A 152 14.46 -6.81 -6.86
N PRO A 153 14.01 -6.96 -8.11
CA PRO A 153 14.12 -5.90 -9.13
C PRO A 153 13.47 -4.58 -8.70
N TYR A 154 12.34 -4.63 -8.02
CA TYR A 154 11.58 -3.44 -7.58
C TYR A 154 12.31 -2.69 -6.46
N PHE A 155 12.95 -3.42 -5.52
CA PHE A 155 13.82 -2.84 -4.50
C PHE A 155 15.08 -2.22 -5.09
N ILE A 156 15.70 -2.89 -6.07
CA ILE A 156 16.89 -2.38 -6.75
C ILE A 156 16.56 -1.08 -7.49
N ALA A 157 15.43 -1.03 -8.21
CA ALA A 157 14.98 0.15 -8.92
C ALA A 157 14.72 1.33 -7.97
N ALA A 158 13.99 1.08 -6.89
CA ALA A 158 13.71 2.08 -5.87
C ALA A 158 15.00 2.57 -5.19
N GLY A 159 15.88 1.66 -4.78
CA GLY A 159 17.16 1.98 -4.17
C GLY A 159 18.06 2.81 -5.09
N LYS A 160 18.05 2.55 -6.41
CA LYS A 160 18.78 3.35 -7.41
C LYS A 160 18.33 4.81 -7.39
N ALA A 161 17.02 5.05 -7.40
CA ALA A 161 16.42 6.40 -7.48
C ALA A 161 16.40 7.14 -6.14
N LEU A 162 16.38 6.42 -5.01
CA LEU A 162 16.21 7.00 -3.68
C LEU A 162 17.29 8.02 -3.33
N THR A 163 16.87 9.16 -2.79
CA THR A 163 17.75 10.12 -2.12
C THR A 163 17.41 10.24 -0.63
N TYR A 164 18.41 10.52 0.21
CA TYR A 164 18.20 10.71 1.65
C TYR A 164 17.17 11.83 1.94
N GLY A 165 17.24 12.92 1.17
CA GLY A 165 16.32 14.04 1.30
C GLY A 165 14.87 13.68 1.02
N ASN A 166 14.61 12.84 0.00
CA ASN A 166 13.27 12.38 -0.33
C ASN A 166 12.71 11.45 0.76
N LEU A 167 13.49 10.44 1.18
CA LEU A 167 13.07 9.53 2.25
C LEU A 167 12.77 10.29 3.56
N ARG A 168 13.65 11.22 3.95
CA ARG A 168 13.45 12.03 5.16
C ARG A 168 12.16 12.82 5.13
N ARG A 169 11.83 13.43 3.97
CA ARG A 169 10.57 14.20 3.82
C ARG A 169 9.36 13.28 3.83
N GLN A 170 9.39 12.14 3.13
CA GLN A 170 8.31 11.16 3.16
C GLN A 170 8.04 10.69 4.60
N LEU A 171 9.07 10.24 5.32
CA LEU A 171 8.89 9.75 6.69
C LEU A 171 8.41 10.84 7.65
N ALA A 172 8.81 12.10 7.42
CA ALA A 172 8.30 13.22 8.21
C ALA A 172 6.82 13.48 7.96
N ASP A 173 6.35 13.28 6.75
CA ASP A 173 4.96 13.52 6.33
C ASP A 173 4.04 12.32 6.65
N SER A 174 4.54 11.08 6.45
CA SER A 174 3.75 9.86 6.59
C SER A 174 3.70 9.28 8.01
N LEU A 175 4.76 9.46 8.80
CA LEU A 175 4.84 8.88 10.14
C LEU A 175 4.70 9.93 11.26
N GLU A 176 4.20 11.11 10.93
CA GLU A 176 3.96 12.14 11.92
C GLU A 176 2.80 11.75 12.83
N ASN A 177 2.93 12.09 14.13
CA ASN A 177 1.86 11.88 15.11
C ASN A 177 0.71 12.85 14.86
N LYS A 178 -0.11 12.57 13.85
CA LYS A 178 -1.32 13.30 13.46
C LYS A 178 -2.53 12.37 13.54
N PRO A 179 -3.73 12.91 13.73
CA PRO A 179 -4.95 12.13 13.57
C PRO A 179 -4.98 11.43 12.20
N PHE A 180 -5.55 10.24 12.17
CA PHE A 180 -5.80 9.56 10.89
C PHE A 180 -6.73 10.41 10.01
N PRO A 181 -6.55 10.38 8.66
CA PRO A 181 -7.48 11.04 7.75
C PRO A 181 -8.92 10.60 8.01
N VAL A 182 -9.85 11.55 7.97
CA VAL A 182 -11.27 11.26 8.19
C VAL A 182 -11.85 10.63 6.93
N LEU A 183 -12.34 9.41 7.03
CA LEU A 183 -13.12 8.72 6.00
C LEU A 183 -14.58 8.71 6.41
N SER A 184 -15.51 8.91 5.47
CA SER A 184 -16.94 8.80 5.75
C SER A 184 -17.30 7.39 6.22
N GLU A 185 -18.31 7.24 7.08
CA GLU A 185 -18.75 5.93 7.55
C GLU A 185 -19.18 5.02 6.40
N VAL A 186 -19.78 5.58 5.36
CA VAL A 186 -20.15 4.85 4.15
C VAL A 186 -18.91 4.26 3.48
N LEU A 187 -17.85 5.04 3.31
CA LEU A 187 -16.60 4.52 2.71
C LEU A 187 -15.92 3.52 3.62
N GLN A 188 -15.91 3.76 4.94
CA GLN A 188 -15.33 2.81 5.90
C GLN A 188 -15.94 1.41 5.78
N ALA A 189 -17.25 1.31 5.57
CA ALA A 189 -17.94 0.02 5.41
C ALA A 189 -17.48 -0.79 4.17
N HIS A 190 -16.77 -0.14 3.25
CA HIS A 190 -16.16 -0.75 2.07
C HIS A 190 -14.62 -0.85 2.16
N CYS A 191 -14.04 -0.59 3.34
CA CYS A 191 -12.61 -0.67 3.59
C CYS A 191 -12.25 -1.97 4.32
N PHE A 192 -11.27 -2.69 3.80
CA PHE A 192 -10.66 -3.86 4.40
C PHE A 192 -9.24 -3.49 4.88
N PHE A 193 -9.02 -3.54 6.18
CA PHE A 193 -7.74 -3.27 6.84
C PHE A 193 -7.13 -4.60 7.26
N GLU A 194 -6.39 -5.24 6.35
CA GLU A 194 -5.76 -6.52 6.57
C GLU A 194 -4.46 -6.37 7.37
N PHE A 195 -4.18 -7.35 8.21
CA PHE A 195 -2.93 -7.53 8.94
C PHE A 195 -2.49 -8.99 8.90
N GLY A 196 -1.19 -9.20 8.64
CA GLY A 196 -0.58 -10.51 8.83
C GLY A 196 -0.53 -10.87 10.32
N GLY A 197 -0.92 -12.10 10.67
CA GLY A 197 -1.03 -12.53 12.08
C GLY A 197 0.29 -12.56 12.85
N ILE A 198 1.44 -12.62 12.14
CA ILE A 198 2.79 -12.63 12.71
C ILE A 198 3.64 -11.42 12.29
N GLU A 199 3.03 -10.36 11.73
CA GLU A 199 3.75 -9.14 11.38
C GLU A 199 3.90 -8.17 12.57
N ASP A 200 4.96 -7.37 12.56
CA ASP A 200 5.22 -6.35 13.61
C ASP A 200 4.16 -5.23 13.64
N HIS A 201 3.48 -4.98 12.53
CA HIS A 201 2.45 -3.94 12.40
C HIS A 201 1.11 -4.32 13.01
N PHE A 202 0.89 -5.59 13.33
CA PHE A 202 -0.32 -6.09 13.98
C PHE A 202 -0.68 -5.29 15.25
N LYS A 203 0.32 -4.82 15.99
CA LYS A 203 0.14 -3.97 17.18
C LYS A 203 -0.60 -2.65 16.95
N TYR A 204 -0.65 -2.15 15.70
CA TYR A 204 -1.37 -0.91 15.35
C TYR A 204 -2.84 -1.15 15.00
N ARG A 205 -3.27 -2.39 14.87
CA ARG A 205 -4.62 -2.78 14.47
C ARG A 205 -5.71 -2.12 15.32
N ASP A 206 -5.55 -2.12 16.65
CA ASP A 206 -6.56 -1.54 17.55
C ASP A 206 -6.70 -0.02 17.38
N ALA A 207 -5.63 0.67 17.02
CA ALA A 207 -5.68 2.11 16.72
C ALA A 207 -6.46 2.37 15.42
N VAL A 208 -6.27 1.53 14.41
CA VAL A 208 -6.99 1.62 13.13
C VAL A 208 -8.48 1.30 13.34
N MET A 209 -8.81 0.27 14.12
CA MET A 209 -10.20 -0.09 14.46
C MET A 209 -10.93 1.05 15.18
N ARG A 210 -10.25 1.78 16.06
CA ARG A 210 -10.83 2.95 16.72
C ARG A 210 -11.02 4.12 15.76
N ALA A 211 -10.13 4.29 14.81
CA ALA A 211 -10.19 5.39 13.82
C ALA A 211 -11.26 5.15 12.75
N TYR A 212 -11.48 3.88 12.37
CA TYR A 212 -12.37 3.48 11.29
C TYR A 212 -13.33 2.37 11.73
N PRO A 213 -14.24 2.65 12.67
CA PRO A 213 -15.04 1.62 13.36
C PRO A 213 -16.01 0.86 12.45
N GLN A 214 -16.34 1.36 11.26
CA GLN A 214 -17.19 0.67 10.28
C GLN A 214 -16.40 -0.21 9.32
N GLY A 215 -15.05 -0.22 9.40
CA GLY A 215 -14.20 -1.02 8.52
C GLY A 215 -14.18 -2.50 8.85
N HIS A 216 -13.69 -3.30 7.90
CA HIS A 216 -13.43 -4.73 8.07
C HIS A 216 -11.96 -4.92 8.44
N PHE A 217 -11.66 -5.81 9.39
CA PHE A 217 -10.29 -6.01 9.91
C PHE A 217 -9.85 -7.48 9.81
N PRO A 218 -9.74 -8.01 8.58
CA PRO A 218 -9.28 -9.38 8.38
C PRO A 218 -7.85 -9.57 8.88
N VAL A 219 -7.56 -10.79 9.36
CA VAL A 219 -6.21 -11.22 9.76
C VAL A 219 -5.84 -12.42 8.92
N PHE A 220 -4.72 -12.35 8.25
CA PHE A 220 -4.13 -13.50 7.55
C PHE A 220 -3.25 -14.27 8.54
N GLU A 221 -3.82 -15.31 9.14
CA GLU A 221 -3.14 -16.12 10.17
C GLU A 221 -1.83 -16.72 9.64
N GLN A 222 -0.80 -16.77 10.49
CA GLN A 222 0.52 -17.30 10.15
C GLN A 222 1.23 -16.60 8.97
N MET A 223 0.75 -15.42 8.55
CA MET A 223 1.37 -14.63 7.51
C MET A 223 2.10 -13.42 8.07
N ASN A 224 3.21 -13.10 7.43
CA ASN A 224 3.98 -11.87 7.62
C ASN A 224 3.40 -10.73 6.78
N HIS A 225 3.99 -9.56 6.94
CA HIS A 225 3.70 -8.33 6.24
C HIS A 225 3.66 -8.50 4.71
N MET A 226 2.50 -8.28 4.10
CA MET A 226 2.27 -8.40 2.65
C MET A 226 2.59 -9.79 2.07
N GLN A 227 2.60 -10.84 2.89
CA GLN A 227 3.07 -12.16 2.46
C GLN A 227 2.20 -12.77 1.37
N PHE A 228 0.88 -12.64 1.47
CA PHE A 228 -0.03 -13.25 0.51
C PHE A 228 0.17 -12.67 -0.90
N GLN A 229 0.22 -11.32 -1.02
CA GLN A 229 0.41 -10.70 -2.34
C GLN A 229 1.78 -11.02 -2.96
N ILE A 230 2.83 -11.19 -2.14
CA ILE A 230 4.18 -11.48 -2.62
C ILE A 230 4.31 -12.93 -3.08
N GLN A 231 3.85 -13.88 -2.26
CA GLN A 231 4.03 -15.31 -2.53
C GLN A 231 2.98 -15.92 -3.46
N ASN A 232 1.78 -15.34 -3.51
CA ASN A 232 0.69 -15.81 -4.35
C ASN A 232 -0.05 -14.64 -5.02
N PRO A 233 0.59 -13.91 -5.94
CA PRO A 233 -0.02 -12.76 -6.61
C PRO A 233 -1.29 -13.12 -7.40
N GLN A 234 -1.40 -14.36 -7.89
CA GLN A 234 -2.61 -14.84 -8.57
C GLN A 234 -3.77 -15.01 -7.59
N GLY A 235 -3.55 -15.68 -6.46
CA GLY A 235 -4.58 -15.86 -5.43
C GLY A 235 -4.98 -14.52 -4.79
N PHE A 236 -4.01 -13.62 -4.60
CA PHE A 236 -4.29 -12.27 -4.11
C PHE A 236 -5.13 -11.48 -5.12
N GLY A 237 -4.82 -11.55 -6.42
CA GLY A 237 -5.62 -10.96 -7.49
C GLY A 237 -7.05 -11.49 -7.51
N ALA A 238 -7.25 -12.81 -7.40
CA ALA A 238 -8.57 -13.43 -7.32
C ALA A 238 -9.36 -12.97 -6.09
N MET A 239 -8.71 -12.79 -4.94
CA MET A 239 -9.33 -12.22 -3.74
C MET A 239 -9.80 -10.78 -3.97
N LEU A 240 -8.95 -9.93 -4.59
CA LEU A 240 -9.32 -8.55 -4.92
C LEU A 240 -10.50 -8.49 -5.90
N GLU A 241 -10.52 -9.39 -6.88
CA GLU A 241 -11.64 -9.51 -7.83
C GLU A 241 -12.93 -9.91 -7.12
N ASN A 242 -12.88 -10.86 -6.18
CA ASN A 242 -14.05 -11.22 -5.35
C ASN A 242 -14.57 -10.01 -4.54
N ILE A 243 -13.68 -9.18 -3.97
CA ILE A 243 -14.10 -7.96 -3.26
C ILE A 243 -14.87 -7.03 -4.20
N ILE A 244 -14.38 -6.82 -5.42
CA ILE A 244 -15.05 -5.93 -6.40
C ILE A 244 -16.44 -6.50 -6.79
N GLU A 245 -16.54 -7.82 -6.93
CA GLU A 245 -17.77 -8.46 -7.42
C GLU A 245 -18.84 -8.64 -6.34
N THR A 246 -18.42 -8.91 -5.11
CA THR A 246 -19.34 -9.33 -4.03
C THR A 246 -19.40 -8.34 -2.86
N GLY A 247 -18.44 -7.42 -2.77
CA GLY A 247 -18.26 -6.55 -1.60
C GLY A 247 -17.69 -7.26 -0.38
N GLY A 248 -17.23 -8.52 -0.50
CA GLY A 248 -16.74 -9.33 0.60
C GLY A 248 -15.43 -10.06 0.30
N LEU A 249 -14.81 -10.60 1.35
CA LEU A 249 -13.66 -11.49 1.19
C LEU A 249 -14.15 -12.91 0.88
N PRO A 250 -13.44 -13.65 0.00
CA PRO A 250 -13.71 -15.07 -0.21
C PRO A 250 -13.35 -15.89 1.04
N ASP A 251 -13.85 -17.13 1.09
CA ASP A 251 -13.39 -18.08 2.11
C ASP A 251 -11.95 -18.51 1.80
N LEU A 252 -11.02 -18.14 2.69
CA LEU A 252 -9.60 -18.48 2.60
C LEU A 252 -9.18 -19.21 3.86
N PRO A 253 -8.44 -20.32 3.76
CA PRO A 253 -8.12 -21.18 4.92
C PRO A 253 -7.28 -20.49 6.00
N PHE A 254 -6.61 -19.40 5.65
CA PHE A 254 -5.79 -18.58 6.55
C PHE A 254 -6.47 -17.26 6.96
N LEU A 255 -7.70 -17.02 6.51
CA LEU A 255 -8.44 -15.80 6.82
C LEU A 255 -9.19 -15.94 8.14
N ARG A 256 -8.91 -15.04 9.07
CA ARG A 256 -9.71 -14.85 10.27
C ARG A 256 -10.43 -13.50 10.20
N GLN A 257 -11.75 -13.53 10.28
CA GLN A 257 -12.51 -12.30 10.45
C GLN A 257 -12.51 -11.89 11.93
N ALA A 258 -12.23 -10.62 12.20
CA ALA A 258 -12.11 -10.12 13.56
C ALA A 258 -13.46 -9.82 14.25
N SER A 259 -14.50 -10.59 13.95
CA SER A 259 -15.82 -10.42 14.55
C SER A 259 -15.93 -10.96 15.98
N GLU A 260 -14.94 -11.68 16.50
CA GLU A 260 -14.99 -12.21 17.86
C GLU A 260 -13.92 -11.59 18.75
N ARG A 261 -14.24 -10.44 19.37
CA ARG A 261 -13.65 -10.14 20.67
C ARG A 261 -14.12 -11.22 21.64
N LYS A 262 -13.30 -12.22 21.93
CA LYS A 262 -13.45 -12.91 23.20
C LYS A 262 -13.25 -11.84 24.26
N LYS A 263 -14.35 -11.44 24.94
CA LYS A 263 -14.27 -10.65 26.18
C LYS A 263 -13.35 -11.40 27.13
N PRO A 264 -12.46 -10.68 27.85
CA PRO A 264 -11.62 -11.28 28.87
C PRO A 264 -12.44 -11.95 29.96
#